data_fdd4d2ee33efa5d775a8bfd15811f628
#
_entry.id   fdd4d2ee33efa5d775a8bfd15811f628
#
_cell.length_a   1.000
_cell.length_b   1.000
_cell.length_c   1.000
_cell.angle_alpha   90.00
_cell.angle_beta   90.00
_cell.angle_gamma   90.00
#
_symmetry.space_group_name_H-M   'P 1'
#
loop_
_entity.id
_entity.type
_entity.pdbx_description
1 polymer ?
#
loop_
_entity_poly.entity_id
_entity_poly.type
_entity_poly.pdbx_seq_one_letter_code
_entity_poly.pdbx_strand_id
1 'polypeptide(L)'
;MANFFPRWTNYLPLKIVFCLCVLGGAASFVYWYYLTPEYMRMGYKPVQPVPFSHDIHVTQLGMDCRYCHSYVEVSSQSNIPTTQTCMNCHQQVQASNPKLTAIKESWESGKPVNWLRVHQVPDFAYFNHAVHVNRGISCVSCHGQVNHMDVVYQHESQTMGWCLNCHRHPENNLRPVSQVFNLDWKPDGGQSQQQIGLNLKQQWDINPPQNCAGCHR
;
A
#
# COMPACT_ATOMS: atom_id res chain seq x y z
N MET A 1 -21.88 14.75 66.65
CA MET A 1 -20.54 14.70 66.04
C MET A 1 -20.60 15.60 64.80
N ALA A 2 -19.83 16.69 64.76
CA ALA A 2 -19.78 17.57 63.61
C ALA A 2 -19.07 16.87 62.45
N ASN A 3 -19.72 16.81 61.29
CA ASN A 3 -19.08 16.28 60.10
C ASN A 3 -17.98 17.28 59.68
N PHE A 4 -16.72 16.88 59.73
CA PHE A 4 -15.56 17.66 59.42
C PHE A 4 -15.51 18.08 57.93
N PHE A 5 -16.16 17.29 57.05
CA PHE A 5 -16.20 17.52 55.63
C PHE A 5 -17.63 17.73 55.11
N PRO A 6 -17.85 18.60 54.13
CA PRO A 6 -19.16 18.80 53.52
C PRO A 6 -19.63 17.53 52.79
N ARG A 7 -20.96 17.31 52.69
CA ARG A 7 -21.54 16.08 52.14
C ARG A 7 -21.09 15.74 50.70
N TRP A 8 -20.70 16.72 49.91
CA TRP A 8 -20.22 16.50 48.53
C TRP A 8 -18.90 15.71 48.47
N THR A 9 -18.05 15.76 49.53
CA THR A 9 -16.78 15.04 49.58
C THR A 9 -16.98 13.52 49.57
N ASN A 10 -18.14 13.00 49.95
CA ASN A 10 -18.42 11.58 49.91
C ASN A 10 -18.48 11.07 48.44
N TYR A 11 -18.79 11.94 47.48
CA TYR A 11 -18.79 11.61 46.05
C TYR A 11 -17.48 11.92 45.37
N LEU A 12 -16.52 12.55 46.04
CA LEU A 12 -15.24 12.94 45.46
C LEU A 12 -14.44 11.74 44.91
N PRO A 13 -14.29 10.63 45.66
CA PRO A 13 -13.62 9.44 45.15
C PRO A 13 -14.26 8.89 43.87
N LEU A 14 -15.60 8.85 43.85
CA LEU A 14 -16.36 8.36 42.70
C LEU A 14 -16.15 9.26 41.46
N LYS A 15 -16.14 10.58 41.67
CA LYS A 15 -15.87 11.55 40.58
C LYS A 15 -14.43 11.43 40.07
N ILE A 16 -13.47 11.24 40.97
CA ILE A 16 -12.07 11.03 40.59
C ILE A 16 -11.93 9.76 39.73
N VAL A 17 -12.49 8.65 40.20
CA VAL A 17 -12.47 7.38 39.44
C VAL A 17 -13.13 7.54 38.07
N PHE A 18 -14.29 8.18 38.02
CA PHE A 18 -14.96 8.46 36.73
C PHE A 18 -14.11 9.30 35.80
N CYS A 19 -13.52 10.38 36.29
CA CYS A 19 -12.62 11.23 35.48
C CYS A 19 -11.39 10.45 34.98
N LEU A 20 -10.79 9.61 35.84
CA LEU A 20 -9.64 8.79 35.45
C LEU A 20 -10.02 7.75 34.39
N CYS A 21 -11.19 7.12 34.50
CA CYS A 21 -11.69 6.19 33.48
C CYS A 21 -11.94 6.92 32.13
N VAL A 22 -12.55 8.11 32.16
CA VAL A 22 -12.82 8.89 30.93
C VAL A 22 -11.50 9.34 30.30
N LEU A 23 -10.59 9.91 31.08
CA LEU A 23 -9.29 10.37 30.56
C LEU A 23 -8.43 9.20 30.08
N GLY A 24 -8.40 8.10 30.83
CA GLY A 24 -7.66 6.90 30.44
C GLY A 24 -8.25 6.27 29.17
N GLY A 25 -9.55 6.20 29.06
CA GLY A 25 -10.24 5.74 27.86
C GLY A 25 -9.96 6.63 26.64
N ALA A 26 -10.05 7.95 26.81
CA ALA A 26 -9.74 8.91 25.75
C ALA A 26 -8.26 8.81 25.31
N ALA A 27 -7.33 8.73 26.25
CA ALA A 27 -5.91 8.57 25.96
C ALA A 27 -5.62 7.25 25.23
N SER A 28 -6.25 6.15 25.67
CA SER A 28 -6.12 4.85 25.02
C SER A 28 -6.69 4.85 23.60
N PHE A 29 -7.83 5.53 23.39
CA PHE A 29 -8.42 5.68 22.07
C PHE A 29 -7.53 6.51 21.13
N VAL A 30 -6.99 7.63 21.60
CA VAL A 30 -6.06 8.47 20.83
C VAL A 30 -4.79 7.68 20.48
N TYR A 31 -4.23 6.97 21.45
CA TYR A 31 -3.07 6.10 21.21
C TYR A 31 -3.39 5.04 20.14
N TRP A 32 -4.48 4.31 20.31
CA TRP A 32 -4.88 3.27 19.37
C TRP A 32 -5.15 3.83 17.97
N TYR A 33 -5.88 4.93 17.86
CA TYR A 33 -6.30 5.49 16.58
C TYR A 33 -5.17 6.19 15.83
N TYR A 34 -4.33 6.98 16.52
CA TYR A 34 -3.33 7.84 15.86
C TYR A 34 -1.91 7.27 15.91
N LEU A 35 -1.57 6.47 16.90
CA LEU A 35 -0.20 6.02 17.14
C LEU A 35 0.03 4.53 16.84
N THR A 36 -1.03 3.76 16.51
CA THR A 36 -0.81 2.39 16.06
C THR A 36 -0.39 2.38 14.58
N PRO A 37 0.58 1.52 14.20
CA PRO A 37 1.08 1.44 12.82
C PRO A 37 0.02 1.07 11.78
N GLU A 38 -1.12 0.49 12.21
CA GLU A 38 -2.18 0.01 11.32
C GLU A 38 -2.78 1.13 10.45
N TYR A 39 -2.88 2.34 11.02
CA TYR A 39 -3.45 3.50 10.32
C TYR A 39 -2.40 4.49 9.80
N MET A 40 -1.12 4.25 10.12
CA MET A 40 -0.05 5.12 9.65
C MET A 40 0.03 5.11 8.13
N ARG A 41 -0.05 6.29 7.53
CA ARG A 41 0.09 6.57 6.10
C ARG A 41 -1.03 6.05 5.19
N MET A 42 -2.02 5.29 5.65
CA MET A 42 -3.19 4.98 4.81
C MET A 42 -3.84 6.27 4.32
N GLY A 43 -4.14 6.33 3.02
CA GLY A 43 -4.65 7.55 2.38
C GLY A 43 -3.59 8.62 2.10
N TYR A 44 -2.31 8.40 2.41
CA TYR A 44 -1.24 9.34 2.09
C TYR A 44 -1.13 9.53 0.57
N LYS A 45 -1.41 10.75 0.14
CA LYS A 45 -1.53 11.15 -1.27
C LYS A 45 -0.78 12.47 -1.49
N PRO A 46 0.55 12.44 -1.61
CA PRO A 46 1.34 13.65 -1.80
C PRO A 46 1.14 14.24 -3.20
N VAL A 47 1.28 15.55 -3.30
CA VAL A 47 1.36 16.21 -4.60
C VAL A 47 2.70 15.85 -5.24
N GLN A 48 2.65 15.23 -6.41
CA GLN A 48 3.83 14.82 -7.16
C GLN A 48 4.33 15.96 -8.09
N PRO A 49 5.63 16.02 -8.38
CA PRO A 49 6.17 17.02 -9.32
C PRO A 49 5.61 16.88 -10.74
N VAL A 50 5.16 15.68 -11.10
CA VAL A 50 4.43 15.39 -12.34
C VAL A 50 3.08 14.81 -11.97
N PRO A 51 1.97 15.40 -12.41
CA PRO A 51 0.63 14.87 -12.14
C PRO A 51 0.33 13.68 -13.07
N PHE A 52 1.01 12.56 -12.82
CA PHE A 52 0.86 11.32 -13.57
C PHE A 52 -0.44 10.60 -13.16
N SER A 53 -1.25 10.21 -14.15
CA SER A 53 -2.47 9.44 -13.95
C SER A 53 -2.27 8.00 -14.45
N HIS A 54 -2.40 7.02 -13.57
CA HIS A 54 -2.46 5.61 -13.96
C HIS A 54 -3.74 5.31 -14.73
N ASP A 55 -4.86 5.93 -14.39
CA ASP A 55 -6.12 5.72 -15.10
C ASP A 55 -6.00 6.03 -16.59
N ILE A 56 -5.40 7.15 -16.96
CA ILE A 56 -5.18 7.50 -18.37
C ILE A 56 -4.29 6.46 -19.05
N HIS A 57 -3.15 6.07 -18.45
CA HIS A 57 -2.16 5.23 -19.13
C HIS A 57 -2.57 3.75 -19.13
N VAL A 58 -3.09 3.23 -18.02
CA VAL A 58 -3.42 1.81 -17.88
C VAL A 58 -4.84 1.53 -18.31
N THR A 59 -5.84 2.25 -17.77
CA THR A 59 -7.25 1.94 -18.03
C THR A 59 -7.69 2.44 -19.40
N GLN A 60 -7.37 3.69 -19.76
CA GLN A 60 -7.85 4.28 -21.02
C GLN A 60 -6.99 3.89 -22.22
N LEU A 61 -5.65 3.84 -22.06
CA LEU A 61 -4.72 3.51 -23.14
C LEU A 61 -4.30 2.04 -23.19
N GLY A 62 -4.65 1.24 -22.17
CA GLY A 62 -4.37 -0.20 -22.13
C GLY A 62 -2.88 -0.55 -21.98
N MET A 63 -2.06 0.35 -21.40
CA MET A 63 -0.64 0.09 -21.21
C MET A 63 -0.41 -0.96 -20.12
N ASP A 64 0.45 -1.93 -20.40
CA ASP A 64 0.87 -2.94 -19.43
C ASP A 64 1.74 -2.32 -18.34
N CYS A 65 1.55 -2.75 -17.10
CA CYS A 65 2.30 -2.28 -15.92
C CYS A 65 3.82 -2.43 -16.11
N ARG A 66 4.24 -3.51 -16.76
CA ARG A 66 5.65 -3.87 -17.00
C ARG A 66 6.37 -2.95 -17.98
N TYR A 67 5.63 -2.20 -18.80
CA TYR A 67 6.24 -1.19 -19.66
C TYR A 67 6.98 -0.12 -18.84
N CYS A 68 6.38 0.28 -17.72
CA CYS A 68 6.95 1.28 -16.82
C CYS A 68 7.67 0.64 -15.61
N HIS A 69 7.12 -0.42 -15.05
CA HIS A 69 7.69 -1.15 -13.91
C HIS A 69 8.42 -2.42 -14.35
N SER A 70 9.41 -2.25 -15.23
CA SER A 70 10.08 -3.35 -15.96
C SER A 70 10.84 -4.36 -15.09
N TYR A 71 11.16 -4.00 -13.83
CA TYR A 71 11.90 -4.88 -12.92
C TYR A 71 11.01 -5.63 -11.92
N VAL A 72 9.68 -5.43 -11.97
CA VAL A 72 8.77 -5.98 -10.96
C VAL A 72 8.79 -7.52 -10.88
N GLU A 73 9.07 -8.21 -11.98
CA GLU A 73 9.16 -9.68 -12.04
C GLU A 73 10.54 -10.24 -11.72
N VAL A 74 11.58 -9.41 -11.68
CA VAL A 74 12.98 -9.88 -11.56
C VAL A 74 13.76 -9.27 -10.41
N SER A 75 13.22 -8.22 -9.75
CA SER A 75 13.91 -7.50 -8.69
C SER A 75 13.06 -7.35 -7.43
N SER A 76 13.71 -7.11 -6.32
CA SER A 76 13.03 -6.68 -5.08
C SER A 76 12.35 -5.32 -5.23
N GLN A 77 12.86 -4.46 -6.10
CA GLN A 77 12.32 -3.12 -6.40
C GLN A 77 11.58 -3.14 -7.74
N SER A 78 10.35 -2.62 -7.75
CA SER A 78 9.55 -2.53 -8.98
C SER A 78 10.04 -1.47 -9.97
N ASN A 79 10.96 -0.64 -9.58
CA ASN A 79 11.45 0.59 -10.22
C ASN A 79 10.34 1.65 -10.50
N ILE A 80 10.76 2.90 -10.50
CA ILE A 80 10.04 4.01 -11.15
C ILE A 80 10.68 4.16 -12.54
N PRO A 81 9.88 4.31 -13.62
CA PRO A 81 10.44 4.42 -14.97
C PRO A 81 11.36 5.63 -15.10
N THR A 82 12.37 5.49 -15.93
CA THR A 82 13.25 6.61 -16.29
C THR A 82 12.50 7.63 -17.12
N THR A 83 12.98 8.87 -17.17
CA THR A 83 12.44 9.93 -18.02
C THR A 83 12.38 9.53 -19.50
N GLN A 84 13.35 8.71 -19.95
CA GLN A 84 13.37 8.14 -21.32
C GLN A 84 12.07 7.39 -21.63
N THR A 85 11.56 6.60 -20.70
CA THR A 85 10.31 5.83 -20.88
C THR A 85 9.13 6.77 -21.16
N CYS A 86 9.04 7.88 -20.45
CA CYS A 86 8.02 8.91 -20.68
C CYS A 86 8.19 9.57 -22.05
N MET A 87 9.44 9.91 -22.39
CA MET A 87 9.77 10.62 -23.62
C MET A 87 9.64 9.76 -24.88
N ASN A 88 9.58 8.44 -24.79
CA ASN A 88 9.27 7.58 -25.95
C ASN A 88 7.95 7.98 -26.63
N CYS A 89 6.99 8.49 -25.88
CA CYS A 89 5.71 8.99 -26.39
C CYS A 89 5.61 10.52 -26.30
N HIS A 90 6.01 11.12 -25.18
CA HIS A 90 5.76 12.53 -24.88
C HIS A 90 6.67 13.52 -25.62
N GLN A 91 7.61 13.05 -26.42
CA GLN A 91 8.28 13.89 -27.42
C GLN A 91 7.29 14.43 -28.47
N GLN A 92 6.24 13.66 -28.77
CA GLN A 92 5.23 14.01 -29.76
C GLN A 92 3.82 14.13 -29.15
N VAL A 93 3.44 13.15 -28.31
CA VAL A 93 2.12 13.11 -27.67
C VAL A 93 2.09 14.11 -26.53
N GLN A 94 1.15 15.05 -26.58
CA GLN A 94 0.98 16.09 -25.56
C GLN A 94 2.26 16.94 -25.36
N ALA A 95 3.10 17.08 -26.39
CA ALA A 95 4.41 17.71 -26.30
C ALA A 95 4.38 19.16 -25.76
N SER A 96 3.29 19.90 -25.93
CA SER A 96 3.11 21.27 -25.41
C SER A 96 2.39 21.34 -24.05
N ASN A 97 2.02 20.19 -23.45
CA ASN A 97 1.27 20.17 -22.21
C ASN A 97 2.13 20.65 -21.02
N PRO A 98 1.73 21.69 -20.28
CA PRO A 98 2.50 22.22 -19.16
C PRO A 98 2.64 21.21 -17.99
N LYS A 99 1.77 20.21 -17.90
CA LYS A 99 1.90 19.13 -16.91
C LYS A 99 3.17 18.27 -17.10
N LEU A 100 3.79 18.33 -18.27
CA LEU A 100 5.01 17.58 -18.60
C LEU A 100 6.30 18.41 -18.40
N THR A 101 6.22 19.63 -17.89
CA THR A 101 7.39 20.51 -17.73
C THR A 101 8.51 19.82 -16.96
N ALA A 102 8.23 19.22 -15.81
CA ALA A 102 9.25 18.55 -15.01
C ALA A 102 9.86 17.31 -15.70
N ILE A 103 9.12 16.63 -16.58
CA ILE A 103 9.64 15.52 -17.39
C ILE A 103 10.60 16.07 -18.46
N LYS A 104 10.27 17.17 -19.11
CA LYS A 104 11.12 17.80 -20.14
C LYS A 104 12.40 18.37 -19.55
N GLU A 105 12.30 19.09 -18.43
CA GLU A 105 13.45 19.60 -17.69
C GLU A 105 14.40 18.47 -17.26
N SER A 106 13.82 17.35 -16.79
CA SER A 106 14.58 16.14 -16.47
C SER A 106 15.28 15.57 -17.70
N TRP A 107 14.59 15.52 -18.84
CA TRP A 107 15.14 15.02 -20.09
C TRP A 107 16.30 15.90 -20.61
N GLU A 108 16.13 17.20 -20.61
CA GLU A 108 17.11 18.17 -21.09
C GLU A 108 18.33 18.26 -20.18
N SER A 109 18.12 18.21 -18.86
CA SER A 109 19.19 18.36 -17.88
C SER A 109 19.91 17.06 -17.54
N GLY A 110 19.32 15.90 -17.87
CA GLY A 110 19.79 14.58 -17.44
C GLY A 110 19.59 14.30 -15.93
N LYS A 111 18.93 15.19 -15.19
CA LYS A 111 18.65 15.01 -13.77
C LYS A 111 17.35 14.27 -13.57
N PRO A 112 17.26 13.32 -12.61
CA PRO A 112 16.03 12.58 -12.36
C PRO A 112 14.93 13.49 -11.83
N VAL A 113 13.66 13.12 -12.10
CA VAL A 113 12.50 13.75 -11.47
C VAL A 113 12.49 13.39 -10.00
N ASN A 114 12.25 14.36 -9.14
CA ASN A 114 12.22 14.21 -7.67
C ASN A 114 10.86 13.66 -7.20
N TRP A 115 10.57 12.40 -7.52
CA TRP A 115 9.33 11.74 -7.10
C TRP A 115 9.23 11.59 -5.58
N LEU A 116 8.07 11.88 -5.03
CA LEU A 116 7.77 11.61 -3.62
C LEU A 116 7.32 10.16 -3.45
N ARG A 117 8.01 9.42 -2.57
CA ARG A 117 7.68 8.03 -2.27
C ARG A 117 6.33 7.93 -1.56
N VAL A 118 5.37 7.23 -2.17
CA VAL A 118 4.04 6.97 -1.60
C VAL A 118 4.08 5.74 -0.71
N HIS A 119 4.48 4.60 -1.26
CA HIS A 119 4.56 3.33 -0.54
C HIS A 119 5.95 3.13 0.05
N GLN A 120 6.00 2.82 1.34
CA GLN A 120 7.27 2.62 2.03
C GLN A 120 7.09 1.63 3.17
N VAL A 121 7.91 0.59 3.17
CA VAL A 121 8.17 -0.24 4.34
C VAL A 121 9.42 0.28 5.05
N PRO A 122 9.59 0.05 6.37
CA PRO A 122 10.82 0.39 7.09
C PRO A 122 12.06 -0.28 6.47
N ASP A 123 13.21 0.36 6.56
CA ASP A 123 14.46 -0.13 5.94
C ASP A 123 14.94 -1.49 6.49
N PHE A 124 14.49 -1.85 7.69
CA PHE A 124 14.76 -3.15 8.29
C PHE A 124 13.80 -4.26 7.83
N ALA A 125 12.79 -3.94 7.03
CA ALA A 125 11.86 -4.91 6.44
C ALA A 125 12.21 -5.16 4.97
N TYR A 126 12.70 -6.37 4.68
CA TYR A 126 13.15 -6.75 3.33
C TYR A 126 11.99 -7.32 2.52
N PHE A 127 11.39 -6.47 1.71
CA PHE A 127 10.33 -6.85 0.79
C PHE A 127 10.92 -7.14 -0.62
N ASN A 128 10.36 -8.12 -1.30
CA ASN A 128 10.77 -8.47 -2.66
C ASN A 128 9.55 -8.60 -3.58
N HIS A 129 9.40 -7.68 -4.54
CA HIS A 129 8.30 -7.69 -5.50
C HIS A 129 8.30 -8.95 -6.36
N ALA A 130 9.45 -9.35 -6.92
CA ALA A 130 9.52 -10.48 -7.83
C ALA A 130 9.00 -11.78 -7.21
N VAL A 131 9.29 -12.03 -5.93
CA VAL A 131 8.80 -13.22 -5.23
C VAL A 131 7.27 -13.23 -5.14
N HIS A 132 6.65 -12.09 -4.84
CA HIS A 132 5.20 -11.98 -4.70
C HIS A 132 4.49 -12.08 -6.05
N VAL A 133 4.96 -11.34 -7.04
CA VAL A 133 4.38 -11.29 -8.40
C VAL A 133 4.46 -12.66 -9.08
N ASN A 134 5.62 -13.32 -9.03
CA ASN A 134 5.83 -14.64 -9.64
C ASN A 134 5.10 -15.78 -8.90
N ARG A 135 4.58 -15.51 -7.70
CA ARG A 135 3.79 -16.45 -6.90
C ARG A 135 2.30 -16.10 -6.86
N GLY A 136 1.82 -15.30 -7.83
CA GLY A 136 0.40 -15.05 -8.03
C GLY A 136 -0.21 -14.01 -7.10
N ILE A 137 0.61 -13.13 -6.48
CA ILE A 137 0.10 -11.97 -5.73
C ILE A 137 0.05 -10.77 -6.66
N SER A 138 -1.16 -10.25 -6.87
CA SER A 138 -1.38 -9.10 -7.75
C SER A 138 -1.08 -7.78 -7.06
N CYS A 139 -0.76 -6.79 -7.89
CA CYS A 139 -0.53 -5.41 -7.46
C CYS A 139 -1.70 -4.84 -6.64
N VAL A 140 -2.93 -5.21 -6.99
CA VAL A 140 -4.14 -4.75 -6.30
C VAL A 140 -4.19 -5.16 -4.83
N SER A 141 -3.58 -6.28 -4.46
CA SER A 141 -3.56 -6.76 -3.07
C SER A 141 -2.81 -5.82 -2.11
N CYS A 142 -1.88 -5.02 -2.64
CA CYS A 142 -1.04 -4.12 -1.84
C CYS A 142 -1.27 -2.64 -2.20
N HIS A 143 -1.53 -2.34 -3.48
CA HIS A 143 -1.64 -0.99 -4.00
C HIS A 143 -3.07 -0.54 -4.27
N GLY A 144 -4.08 -1.43 -4.02
CA GLY A 144 -5.46 -1.17 -4.42
C GLY A 144 -5.63 -1.12 -5.94
N GLN A 145 -6.73 -0.58 -6.40
CA GLN A 145 -7.03 -0.42 -7.84
C GLN A 145 -6.22 0.73 -8.43
N VAL A 146 -4.88 0.58 -8.41
CA VAL A 146 -3.96 1.63 -8.86
C VAL A 146 -4.14 1.98 -10.34
N ASN A 147 -4.61 1.03 -11.17
CA ASN A 147 -4.96 1.26 -12.57
C ASN A 147 -6.05 2.34 -12.75
N HIS A 148 -6.92 2.55 -11.78
CA HIS A 148 -7.97 3.57 -11.80
C HIS A 148 -7.60 4.83 -11.00
N MET A 149 -6.35 4.98 -10.56
CA MET A 149 -5.94 6.13 -9.77
C MET A 149 -5.40 7.27 -10.65
N ASP A 150 -6.01 8.44 -10.59
CA ASP A 150 -5.44 9.67 -11.13
C ASP A 150 -4.23 10.16 -10.33
N VAL A 151 -4.28 10.00 -9.03
CA VAL A 151 -3.14 10.25 -8.13
C VAL A 151 -2.99 9.06 -7.20
N VAL A 152 -1.82 8.47 -7.22
CA VAL A 152 -1.50 7.31 -6.37
C VAL A 152 -1.51 7.71 -4.91
N TYR A 153 -2.13 6.88 -4.10
CA TYR A 153 -2.12 7.00 -2.64
C TYR A 153 -1.83 5.65 -1.99
N GLN A 154 -1.39 5.65 -0.76
CA GLN A 154 -1.18 4.43 0.01
C GLN A 154 -2.54 3.83 0.39
N HIS A 155 -2.89 2.71 -0.24
CA HIS A 155 -4.16 2.03 -0.03
C HIS A 155 -4.14 1.19 1.26
N GLU A 156 -3.11 0.35 1.41
CA GLU A 156 -2.97 -0.58 2.53
C GLU A 156 -1.96 -0.08 3.57
N SER A 157 -2.11 -0.53 4.81
CA SER A 157 -1.24 -0.11 5.92
C SER A 157 0.22 -0.55 5.75
N GLN A 158 0.44 -1.69 5.10
CA GLN A 158 1.75 -2.32 4.91
C GLN A 158 2.54 -2.52 6.22
N THR A 159 1.81 -2.67 7.33
CA THR A 159 2.39 -2.95 8.65
C THR A 159 2.79 -4.42 8.76
N MET A 160 3.61 -4.76 9.75
CA MET A 160 4.00 -6.14 10.02
C MET A 160 2.78 -7.05 10.23
N GLY A 161 1.77 -6.57 10.98
CA GLY A 161 0.52 -7.32 11.20
C GLY A 161 -0.24 -7.59 9.91
N TRP A 162 -0.30 -6.60 9.01
CA TRP A 162 -0.92 -6.74 7.70
C TRP A 162 -0.18 -7.75 6.82
N CYS A 163 1.15 -7.69 6.76
CA CYS A 163 1.97 -8.67 6.04
C CYS A 163 1.77 -10.08 6.58
N LEU A 164 1.82 -10.26 7.90
CA LEU A 164 1.63 -11.56 8.56
C LEU A 164 0.23 -12.12 8.35
N ASN A 165 -0.80 -11.29 8.29
CA ASN A 165 -2.16 -11.74 7.99
C ASN A 165 -2.23 -12.38 6.59
N CYS A 166 -1.63 -11.74 5.57
CA CYS A 166 -1.52 -12.32 4.24
C CYS A 166 -0.66 -13.60 4.22
N HIS A 167 0.47 -13.63 4.92
CA HIS A 167 1.36 -14.80 4.99
C HIS A 167 0.72 -16.00 5.71
N ARG A 168 -0.21 -15.77 6.63
CA ARG A 168 -1.00 -16.83 7.29
C ARG A 168 -2.12 -17.35 6.40
N HIS A 169 -2.71 -16.47 5.59
CA HIS A 169 -3.86 -16.73 4.74
C HIS A 169 -3.63 -16.29 3.30
N PRO A 170 -2.55 -16.79 2.62
CA PRO A 170 -2.20 -16.36 1.26
C PRO A 170 -3.30 -16.68 0.24
N GLU A 171 -4.11 -17.71 0.50
CA GLU A 171 -5.24 -18.12 -0.32
C GLU A 171 -6.23 -16.99 -0.62
N ASN A 172 -6.34 -16.01 0.26
CA ASN A 172 -7.24 -14.87 0.07
C ASN A 172 -6.76 -13.89 -1.03
N ASN A 173 -5.49 -13.98 -1.44
CA ASN A 173 -4.86 -13.04 -2.39
C ASN A 173 -4.26 -13.73 -3.62
N LEU A 174 -4.09 -15.07 -3.58
CA LEU A 174 -3.52 -15.82 -4.69
C LEU A 174 -4.45 -15.86 -5.90
N ARG A 175 -3.89 -15.62 -7.08
CA ARG A 175 -4.56 -15.77 -8.37
C ARG A 175 -3.63 -16.41 -9.40
N PRO A 176 -4.15 -16.90 -10.55
CA PRO A 176 -3.29 -17.37 -11.63
C PRO A 176 -2.25 -16.35 -12.01
N VAL A 177 -1.00 -16.76 -12.23
CA VAL A 177 0.12 -15.84 -12.56
C VAL A 177 -0.21 -15.00 -13.80
N SER A 178 -0.91 -15.56 -14.79
CA SER A 178 -1.39 -14.83 -15.98
C SER A 178 -2.37 -13.68 -15.66
N GLN A 179 -2.94 -13.66 -14.47
CA GLN A 179 -3.91 -12.64 -14.03
C GLN A 179 -3.33 -11.64 -13.00
N VAL A 180 -2.04 -11.72 -12.71
CA VAL A 180 -1.39 -10.85 -11.71
C VAL A 180 -1.46 -9.38 -12.11
N PHE A 181 -1.27 -9.09 -13.40
CA PHE A 181 -1.29 -7.72 -13.96
C PHE A 181 -2.69 -7.26 -14.39
N ASN A 182 -3.69 -8.15 -14.38
CA ASN A 182 -5.09 -7.80 -14.56
C ASN A 182 -5.71 -7.42 -13.20
N LEU A 183 -5.69 -6.14 -12.86
CA LEU A 183 -6.15 -5.67 -11.55
C LEU A 183 -7.67 -5.82 -11.37
N ASP A 184 -8.41 -5.82 -12.48
CA ASP A 184 -9.87 -5.97 -12.49
C ASP A 184 -10.32 -7.45 -12.56
N TRP A 185 -9.35 -8.40 -12.53
CA TRP A 185 -9.66 -9.82 -12.55
C TRP A 185 -10.57 -10.22 -11.38
N LYS A 186 -11.55 -11.04 -11.71
CA LYS A 186 -12.46 -11.67 -10.76
C LYS A 186 -12.48 -13.17 -11.00
N PRO A 187 -12.72 -13.99 -9.96
CA PRO A 187 -12.90 -15.42 -10.09
C PRO A 187 -14.01 -15.77 -11.09
N ASP A 188 -13.76 -16.72 -11.97
CA ASP A 188 -14.70 -17.22 -12.96
C ASP A 188 -15.32 -18.55 -12.53
N GLY A 189 -16.43 -18.97 -13.19
CA GLY A 189 -16.98 -20.30 -13.06
C GLY A 189 -17.63 -20.64 -11.71
N GLY A 190 -18.06 -19.62 -10.94
CA GLY A 190 -18.74 -19.82 -9.65
C GLY A 190 -17.80 -20.21 -8.50
N GLN A 191 -16.49 -20.22 -8.72
CA GLN A 191 -15.50 -20.44 -7.67
C GLN A 191 -15.28 -19.15 -6.87
N SER A 192 -15.09 -19.27 -5.55
CA SER A 192 -14.69 -18.15 -4.74
C SER A 192 -13.17 -17.89 -4.84
N GLN A 193 -12.73 -16.64 -4.55
CA GLN A 193 -11.31 -16.31 -4.43
C GLN A 193 -10.57 -17.32 -3.53
N GLN A 194 -11.16 -17.67 -2.40
CA GLN A 194 -10.56 -18.59 -1.44
C GLN A 194 -10.40 -20.02 -2.01
N GLN A 195 -11.36 -20.52 -2.77
CA GLN A 195 -11.24 -21.84 -3.41
C GLN A 195 -10.12 -21.87 -4.44
N ILE A 196 -10.04 -20.85 -5.30
CA ILE A 196 -8.95 -20.73 -6.27
C ILE A 196 -7.61 -20.63 -5.55
N GLY A 197 -7.53 -19.76 -4.53
CA GLY A 197 -6.31 -19.55 -3.76
C GLY A 197 -5.83 -20.80 -3.01
N LEU A 198 -6.74 -21.59 -2.42
CA LEU A 198 -6.40 -22.87 -1.78
C LEU A 198 -5.83 -23.88 -2.78
N ASN A 199 -6.44 -24.00 -3.96
CA ASN A 199 -5.94 -24.85 -5.02
C ASN A 199 -4.54 -24.44 -5.49
N LEU A 200 -4.32 -23.14 -5.72
CA LEU A 200 -3.02 -22.61 -6.13
C LEU A 200 -1.96 -22.76 -5.03
N LYS A 201 -2.34 -22.53 -3.76
CA LYS A 201 -1.47 -22.73 -2.59
C LYS A 201 -0.96 -24.16 -2.52
N GLN A 202 -1.85 -25.13 -2.72
CA GLN A 202 -1.49 -26.54 -2.75
C GLN A 202 -0.67 -26.89 -3.99
N GLN A 203 -1.10 -26.46 -5.17
CA GLN A 203 -0.42 -26.78 -6.44
C GLN A 203 1.01 -26.24 -6.51
N TRP A 204 1.27 -25.08 -5.94
CA TRP A 204 2.56 -24.40 -6.00
C TRP A 204 3.37 -24.52 -4.71
N ASP A 205 2.90 -25.30 -3.75
CA ASP A 205 3.50 -25.46 -2.41
C ASP A 205 3.84 -24.09 -1.76
N ILE A 206 2.84 -23.22 -1.71
CA ILE A 206 3.03 -21.85 -1.19
C ILE A 206 3.01 -21.88 0.33
N ASN A 207 4.18 -21.67 0.94
CA ASN A 207 4.37 -21.58 2.37
C ASN A 207 5.17 -20.31 2.74
N PRO A 208 4.48 -19.14 2.86
CA PRO A 208 5.18 -17.89 3.14
C PRO A 208 5.85 -17.89 4.51
N PRO A 209 7.03 -17.26 4.66
CA PRO A 209 7.72 -17.16 5.94
C PRO A 209 6.89 -16.36 6.96
N GLN A 210 6.85 -16.86 8.19
CA GLN A 210 6.16 -16.20 9.32
C GLN A 210 7.11 -15.92 10.49
N ASN A 211 8.38 -16.29 10.36
CA ASN A 211 9.42 -16.03 11.35
C ASN A 211 10.10 -14.68 11.11
N CYS A 212 10.74 -14.13 12.13
CA CYS A 212 11.39 -12.82 12.09
C CYS A 212 12.42 -12.70 10.97
N ALA A 213 13.28 -13.73 10.80
CA ALA A 213 14.37 -13.73 9.81
C ALA A 213 13.89 -13.82 8.36
N GLY A 214 12.64 -14.18 8.11
CA GLY A 214 12.06 -14.17 6.76
C GLY A 214 11.85 -12.76 6.19
N CYS A 215 11.68 -11.78 7.07
CA CYS A 215 11.39 -10.38 6.71
C CYS A 215 12.43 -9.40 7.24
N HIS A 216 13.11 -9.72 8.36
CA HIS A 216 14.10 -8.87 9.02
C HIS A 216 15.48 -9.49 8.97
N ARG A 217 16.48 -8.71 8.60
CA ARG A 217 17.88 -9.14 8.50
C ARG A 217 18.80 -8.13 9.18
#